data_4c7603d3bf37b9411e4e63af26fe2670
#
_entry.id   4c7603d3bf37b9411e4e63af26fe2670
#
_cell.length_a   1.000
_cell.length_b   1.000
_cell.length_c   1.000
_cell.angle_alpha   90.00
_cell.angle_beta   90.00
_cell.angle_gamma   90.00
#
_symmetry.space_group_name_H-M   'P 1'
#
loop_
_entity.id
_entity.type
_entity.pdbx_description
1 polymer ?
#
loop_
_entity_poly.entity_id
_entity_poly.type
_entity_poly.pdbx_seq_one_letter_code
_entity_poly.pdbx_strand_id
1 'polypeptide(L)'
;MSETNKYNTNNNFPSQKKTKSQKSKNWAKACVDAADNNTSYNHEGVRKSRRNKLLSLNLYNGIVDRDDMEITINPSKLKGSFIPDTIPHYPIAAPKIDLLVGEEFERRFDYKIIVTNPEAITEKENTKKEMWLSRLRDIIVDENSSEEEIQQQIEKFNKYLVYEWQDIKELTATNILRHYFEEQEFKHKFNEGFKNALLMGEEIYQCDVISKEPILSVLNPINVHTVRSGGSNWIEDSDLIIIDEYWSPGRVVDTYYEKLKEKDIKNIENGFVSGTDSGEHVGNIHQEPDLFIGGADVDQYINMAEYNGHSFSHFQDINGNVRVLRVFWRSFRKVKKVTYYDADGDEQMDYFPEDYEINKDLGEEEEIQWINEWWEGTKIGKDIYVNMRPRPIQYNSIDNPSKCHPGIVGLVYNTNQTKSVSMMDRMKQYQYLYDATKDRLNKAMAKYMGPLMELDLAKVPGNWEIDKWLYYAYSTGLAVTDSFKEGNKGAATGKLAGNFNTTGRPMNLDMGNYIQQHISMLEYIKADMSEIVGISKQREGQISSRETVGGVERSVNQSAHITEHWFAKHDLVKARVLQCFLDTAKA
;
A
#
# COMPACT_ATOMS: atom_id res chain seq x y z
N MET A 1 -13.17 44.23 6.55
CA MET A 1 -12.80 43.43 7.71
C MET A 1 -13.35 42.03 7.46
N SER A 2 -12.53 41.10 7.10
CA SER A 2 -12.92 39.71 6.90
C SER A 2 -13.08 39.09 8.28
N GLU A 3 -14.26 38.59 8.59
CA GLU A 3 -14.48 37.75 9.73
C GLU A 3 -13.58 36.53 9.64
N THR A 4 -12.54 36.49 10.44
CA THR A 4 -11.72 35.34 10.66
C THR A 4 -12.57 34.27 11.29
N ASN A 5 -12.93 33.29 10.50
CA ASN A 5 -13.66 32.11 10.92
C ASN A 5 -12.94 31.46 12.11
N LYS A 6 -13.59 31.44 13.27
CA LYS A 6 -13.08 30.86 14.53
C LYS A 6 -12.99 29.33 14.55
N TYR A 7 -13.27 28.68 13.43
CA TYR A 7 -13.05 27.25 13.26
C TYR A 7 -11.77 27.09 12.49
N ASN A 8 -10.75 26.64 13.20
CA ASN A 8 -9.48 26.22 12.63
C ASN A 8 -9.70 24.94 11.82
N THR A 9 -10.48 25.07 10.76
CA THR A 9 -10.58 24.03 9.75
C THR A 9 -9.39 24.25 8.84
N ASN A 10 -8.39 23.39 8.96
CA ASN A 10 -7.24 23.30 8.07
C ASN A 10 -7.62 23.05 6.58
N ASN A 11 -8.87 23.21 6.23
CA ASN A 11 -9.47 22.96 4.93
C ASN A 11 -10.03 24.23 4.27
N ASN A 12 -9.32 25.34 4.32
CA ASN A 12 -9.64 26.50 3.46
C ASN A 12 -9.21 26.25 2.02
N PHE A 13 -9.70 25.14 1.43
CA PHE A 13 -9.46 24.91 0.01
C PHE A 13 -10.23 25.96 -0.80
N PRO A 14 -9.58 26.68 -1.74
CA PRO A 14 -10.23 27.73 -2.49
C PRO A 14 -11.44 27.23 -3.28
N SER A 15 -12.45 28.09 -3.48
CA SER A 15 -13.63 27.74 -4.29
C SER A 15 -13.19 27.33 -5.71
N GLN A 16 -13.78 26.23 -6.19
CA GLN A 16 -13.41 25.63 -7.48
C GLN A 16 -14.33 26.03 -8.63
N LYS A 17 -15.54 26.52 -8.34
CA LYS A 17 -16.49 26.99 -9.35
C LYS A 17 -16.16 28.41 -9.79
N LYS A 18 -15.14 28.52 -10.66
CA LYS A 18 -14.60 29.79 -11.19
C LYS A 18 -14.44 29.73 -12.70
N THR A 19 -14.61 30.87 -13.35
CA THR A 19 -14.37 31.00 -14.79
C THR A 19 -12.87 30.89 -15.12
N LYS A 20 -12.53 30.65 -16.38
CA LYS A 20 -11.14 30.52 -16.84
C LYS A 20 -10.31 31.76 -16.48
N SER A 21 -10.87 32.95 -16.58
CA SER A 21 -10.19 34.22 -16.21
C SER A 21 -9.95 34.37 -14.71
N GLN A 22 -10.81 33.79 -13.87
CA GLN A 22 -10.68 33.84 -12.41
C GLN A 22 -9.70 32.79 -11.86
N LYS A 23 -9.40 31.75 -12.62
CA LYS A 23 -8.40 30.72 -12.27
C LYS A 23 -6.98 31.21 -12.54
N SER A 24 -6.55 32.24 -11.80
CA SER A 24 -5.20 32.81 -11.90
C SER A 24 -4.15 31.90 -11.31
N LYS A 25 -2.86 32.17 -11.61
CA LYS A 25 -1.72 31.48 -10.99
C LYS A 25 -1.73 31.59 -9.46
N ASN A 26 -2.19 32.71 -8.90
CA ASN A 26 -2.30 32.90 -7.45
C ASN A 26 -3.39 32.02 -6.85
N TRP A 27 -4.50 31.81 -7.55
CA TRP A 27 -5.53 30.88 -7.13
C TRP A 27 -5.00 29.43 -7.13
N ALA A 28 -4.29 29.01 -8.19
CA ALA A 28 -3.70 27.68 -8.25
C ALA A 28 -2.64 27.48 -7.15
N LYS A 29 -1.80 28.50 -6.90
CA LYS A 29 -0.86 28.49 -5.78
C LYS A 29 -1.58 28.29 -4.43
N ALA A 30 -2.65 29.02 -4.18
CA ALA A 30 -3.44 28.88 -2.96
C ALA A 30 -4.06 27.47 -2.83
N CYS A 31 -4.43 26.82 -3.94
CA CYS A 31 -4.90 25.42 -3.92
C CYS A 31 -3.78 24.46 -3.51
N VAL A 32 -2.55 24.64 -4.03
CA VAL A 32 -1.41 23.80 -3.68
C VAL A 32 -0.97 24.03 -2.23
N ASP A 33 -0.95 25.28 -1.75
CA ASP A 33 -0.62 25.58 -0.35
C ASP A 33 -1.69 25.03 0.61
N ALA A 34 -2.98 25.07 0.23
CA ALA A 34 -4.04 24.42 1.00
C ALA A 34 -3.91 22.89 1.00
N ALA A 35 -3.43 22.29 -0.08
CA ALA A 35 -3.13 20.87 -0.16
C ALA A 35 -1.94 20.48 0.74
N ASP A 36 -0.89 21.31 0.80
CA ASP A 36 0.27 21.09 1.67
C ASP A 36 -0.14 21.00 3.16
N ASN A 37 -1.20 21.72 3.57
CA ASN A 37 -1.77 21.60 4.91
C ASN A 37 -2.41 20.22 5.19
N ASN A 38 -2.71 19.43 4.18
CA ASN A 38 -3.24 18.07 4.28
C ASN A 38 -2.18 16.98 4.13
N THR A 39 -0.90 17.31 4.29
CA THR A 39 0.20 16.35 4.28
C THR A 39 0.49 15.82 5.69
N SER A 40 1.32 14.79 5.76
CA SER A 40 1.75 14.18 7.03
C SER A 40 2.46 15.16 7.98
N TYR A 41 3.05 16.23 7.45
CA TYR A 41 3.72 17.25 8.25
C TYR A 41 2.75 18.20 8.96
N ASN A 42 1.66 18.53 8.29
CA ASN A 42 0.74 19.56 8.77
C ASN A 42 -0.58 19.02 9.31
N HIS A 43 -0.90 17.75 9.06
CA HIS A 43 -2.18 17.14 9.46
C HIS A 43 -1.98 15.85 10.25
N GLU A 44 -2.37 15.87 11.53
CA GLU A 44 -2.19 14.75 12.46
C GLU A 44 -2.85 13.44 12.00
N GLY A 45 -4.03 13.51 11.41
CA GLY A 45 -4.73 12.32 10.90
C GLY A 45 -3.98 11.65 9.76
N VAL A 46 -3.39 12.44 8.86
CA VAL A 46 -2.56 11.96 7.74
C VAL A 46 -1.27 11.35 8.28
N ARG A 47 -0.62 12.01 9.25
CA ARG A 47 0.57 11.50 9.93
C ARG A 47 0.32 10.14 10.59
N LYS A 48 -0.78 10.00 11.33
CA LYS A 48 -1.17 8.72 11.93
C LYS A 48 -1.41 7.63 10.89
N SER A 49 -2.06 7.96 9.78
CA SER A 49 -2.28 7.02 8.68
C SER A 49 -0.95 6.57 8.04
N ARG A 50 -0.06 7.52 7.76
CA ARG A 50 1.28 7.24 7.23
C ARG A 50 2.09 6.36 8.18
N ARG A 51 2.13 6.69 9.47
CA ARG A 51 2.80 5.89 10.50
C ARG A 51 2.29 4.44 10.52
N ASN A 52 0.98 4.23 10.49
CA ASN A 52 0.43 2.88 10.48
C ASN A 52 0.87 2.07 9.25
N LYS A 53 0.87 2.69 8.07
CA LYS A 53 1.36 2.05 6.83
C LYS A 53 2.84 1.66 6.95
N LEU A 54 3.66 2.56 7.50
CA LEU A 54 5.08 2.31 7.76
C LEU A 54 5.29 1.18 8.76
N LEU A 55 4.55 1.17 9.86
CA LEU A 55 4.63 0.10 10.86
C LEU A 55 4.30 -1.27 10.26
N SER A 56 3.29 -1.34 9.40
CA SER A 56 2.92 -2.58 8.70
C SER A 56 4.00 -3.03 7.72
N LEU A 57 4.60 -2.10 6.97
CA LEU A 57 5.71 -2.38 6.06
C LEU A 57 6.98 -2.82 6.82
N ASN A 58 7.33 -2.11 7.89
CA ASN A 58 8.48 -2.44 8.73
C ASN A 58 8.33 -3.82 9.36
N LEU A 59 7.14 -4.13 9.87
CA LEU A 59 6.85 -5.45 10.44
C LEU A 59 7.01 -6.58 9.41
N TYR A 60 6.60 -6.35 8.17
CA TYR A 60 6.85 -7.29 7.07
C TYR A 60 8.34 -7.46 6.78
N ASN A 61 9.12 -6.36 6.80
CA ASN A 61 10.56 -6.37 6.56
C ASN A 61 11.40 -6.86 7.75
N GLY A 62 10.78 -7.25 8.85
CA GLY A 62 11.49 -7.78 10.02
C GLY A 62 11.89 -6.74 11.06
N ILE A 63 11.36 -5.53 10.98
CA ILE A 63 11.63 -4.43 11.90
C ILE A 63 10.44 -4.27 12.84
N VAL A 64 10.68 -4.40 14.15
CA VAL A 64 9.65 -4.25 15.18
C VAL A 64 9.78 -2.89 15.85
N ASP A 65 8.70 -2.13 15.84
CA ASP A 65 8.56 -0.92 16.63
C ASP A 65 8.18 -1.29 18.07
N ARG A 66 9.04 -0.90 19.02
CA ARG A 66 8.88 -1.23 20.45
C ARG A 66 7.63 -0.59 21.04
N ASP A 67 7.41 0.69 20.72
CA ASP A 67 6.32 1.45 21.33
C ASP A 67 4.97 0.95 20.85
N ASP A 68 4.86 0.61 19.55
CA ASP A 68 3.65 0.00 18.99
C ASP A 68 3.39 -1.41 19.56
N MET A 69 4.45 -2.18 19.76
CA MET A 69 4.36 -3.49 20.43
C MET A 69 3.93 -3.33 21.89
N GLU A 70 4.47 -2.36 22.64
CA GLU A 70 4.09 -2.10 24.02
C GLU A 70 2.61 -1.69 24.13
N ILE A 71 2.14 -0.79 23.29
CA ILE A 71 0.74 -0.39 23.24
C ILE A 71 -0.17 -1.58 22.93
N THR A 72 0.28 -2.48 22.07
CA THR A 72 -0.50 -3.65 21.65
C THR A 72 -0.57 -4.74 22.73
N ILE A 73 0.55 -5.04 23.38
CA ILE A 73 0.63 -6.11 24.40
C ILE A 73 0.16 -5.61 25.77
N ASN A 74 0.42 -4.36 26.10
CA ASN A 74 0.09 -3.73 27.39
C ASN A 74 -0.73 -2.45 27.20
N PRO A 75 -1.96 -2.53 26.65
CA PRO A 75 -2.78 -1.34 26.35
C PRO A 75 -3.12 -0.54 27.60
N SER A 76 -3.15 -1.16 28.77
CA SER A 76 -3.45 -0.52 30.05
C SER A 76 -2.22 0.14 30.70
N LYS A 77 -1.04 0.05 30.09
CA LYS A 77 0.24 0.55 30.63
C LYS A 77 0.47 0.14 32.08
N LEU A 78 0.20 -1.13 32.40
CA LEU A 78 0.41 -1.66 33.74
C LEU A 78 1.89 -1.59 34.10
N LYS A 79 2.20 -0.95 35.24
CA LYS A 79 3.55 -0.86 35.77
C LYS A 79 4.04 -2.25 36.14
N GLY A 80 5.22 -2.64 35.66
CA GLY A 80 5.82 -3.96 35.93
C GLY A 80 5.74 -4.93 34.76
N SER A 81 5.12 -4.60 33.65
CA SER A 81 5.30 -5.36 32.42
C SER A 81 6.72 -5.15 31.91
N PHE A 82 7.50 -6.22 31.83
CA PHE A 82 8.84 -6.17 31.29
C PHE A 82 8.82 -6.50 29.81
N ILE A 83 8.95 -5.48 28.99
CA ILE A 83 9.21 -5.63 27.56
C ILE A 83 10.67 -5.21 27.34
N PRO A 84 11.54 -6.10 26.84
CA PRO A 84 12.95 -5.77 26.62
C PRO A 84 13.10 -4.71 25.52
N ASP A 85 14.22 -3.98 25.55
CA ASP A 85 14.50 -2.93 24.57
C ASP A 85 14.67 -3.48 23.15
N THR A 86 15.19 -4.69 23.04
CA THR A 86 15.35 -5.39 21.77
C THR A 86 14.68 -6.76 21.84
N ILE A 87 13.81 -7.04 20.88
CA ILE A 87 13.14 -8.34 20.76
C ILE A 87 13.51 -8.92 19.39
N PRO A 88 14.03 -10.15 19.33
CA PRO A 88 14.23 -10.84 18.07
C PRO A 88 12.90 -11.01 17.34
N HIS A 89 12.85 -10.64 16.08
CA HIS A 89 11.67 -10.78 15.25
C HIS A 89 11.69 -12.10 14.47
N TYR A 90 10.55 -12.79 14.47
CA TYR A 90 10.34 -14.03 13.74
C TYR A 90 9.13 -13.83 12.81
N PRO A 91 9.31 -13.44 11.56
CA PRO A 91 8.24 -12.98 10.68
C PRO A 91 7.33 -14.13 10.26
N ILE A 92 6.33 -14.47 11.06
CA ILE A 92 5.32 -15.50 10.75
C ILE A 92 4.19 -14.95 9.87
N ALA A 93 4.03 -13.63 9.81
CA ALA A 93 3.04 -12.97 8.98
C ALA A 93 3.51 -12.84 7.52
N ALA A 94 4.81 -12.61 7.27
CA ALA A 94 5.35 -12.40 5.94
C ALA A 94 5.07 -13.56 4.97
N PRO A 95 5.30 -14.85 5.30
CA PRO A 95 5.00 -15.96 4.40
C PRO A 95 3.52 -16.05 3.99
N LYS A 96 2.60 -15.56 4.83
CA LYS A 96 1.17 -15.53 4.50
C LYS A 96 0.84 -14.48 3.45
N ILE A 97 1.49 -13.33 3.51
CA ILE A 97 1.41 -12.29 2.48
C ILE A 97 2.02 -12.81 1.19
N ASP A 98 3.22 -13.39 1.26
CA ASP A 98 3.94 -13.90 0.09
C ASP A 98 3.18 -15.03 -0.61
N LEU A 99 2.45 -15.86 0.15
CA LEU A 99 1.56 -16.88 -0.42
C LEU A 99 0.48 -16.26 -1.30
N LEU A 100 -0.22 -15.22 -0.80
CA LEU A 100 -1.28 -14.55 -1.56
C LEU A 100 -0.72 -13.78 -2.77
N VAL A 101 0.46 -13.17 -2.63
CA VAL A 101 1.16 -12.49 -3.73
C VAL A 101 1.58 -13.49 -4.81
N GLY A 102 2.05 -14.69 -4.41
CA GLY A 102 2.36 -15.78 -5.34
C GLY A 102 1.12 -16.33 -6.04
N GLU A 103 0.01 -16.48 -5.34
CA GLU A 103 -1.26 -16.91 -5.93
C GLU A 103 -1.81 -15.88 -6.94
N GLU A 104 -1.67 -14.58 -6.66
CA GLU A 104 -2.04 -13.53 -7.60
C GLU A 104 -1.21 -13.62 -8.88
N PHE A 105 0.10 -13.82 -8.74
CA PHE A 105 0.99 -13.93 -9.87
C PHE A 105 0.64 -15.12 -10.80
N GLU A 106 0.15 -16.23 -10.26
CA GLU A 106 -0.27 -17.40 -11.05
C GLU A 106 -1.68 -17.27 -11.64
N ARG A 107 -2.51 -16.35 -11.14
CA ARG A 107 -3.87 -16.13 -11.64
C ARG A 107 -3.84 -15.55 -13.05
N ARG A 108 -4.71 -16.07 -13.91
CA ARG A 108 -4.96 -15.50 -15.23
C ARG A 108 -5.91 -14.33 -15.09
N PHE A 109 -5.57 -13.24 -15.74
CA PHE A 109 -6.43 -12.07 -15.86
C PHE A 109 -6.79 -11.90 -17.34
N ASP A 110 -8.00 -12.28 -17.69
CA ASP A 110 -8.53 -12.17 -19.05
C ASP A 110 -9.36 -10.89 -19.17
N TYR A 111 -9.09 -10.11 -20.17
CA TYR A 111 -9.84 -8.88 -20.47
C TYR A 111 -10.22 -8.82 -21.95
N LYS A 112 -11.32 -8.12 -22.22
CA LYS A 112 -11.78 -7.85 -23.58
C LYS A 112 -12.00 -6.35 -23.74
N ILE A 113 -11.51 -5.81 -24.84
CA ILE A 113 -11.72 -4.41 -25.21
C ILE A 113 -12.94 -4.34 -26.10
N ILE A 114 -13.85 -3.44 -25.77
CA ILE A 114 -15.06 -3.15 -26.52
C ILE A 114 -15.22 -1.65 -26.73
N VAL A 115 -15.73 -1.27 -27.86
CA VAL A 115 -16.10 0.11 -28.16
C VAL A 115 -17.36 0.48 -27.37
N THR A 116 -17.37 1.63 -26.70
CA THR A 116 -18.47 2.11 -25.86
C THR A 116 -19.15 3.37 -26.38
N ASN A 117 -18.51 4.15 -27.28
CA ASN A 117 -19.08 5.36 -27.83
C ASN A 117 -20.24 5.04 -28.81
N PRO A 118 -21.40 5.72 -28.72
CA PRO A 118 -22.56 5.47 -29.60
C PRO A 118 -22.24 5.55 -31.08
N GLU A 119 -21.49 6.57 -31.50
CA GLU A 119 -21.08 6.72 -32.90
C GLU A 119 -20.24 5.54 -33.38
N ALA A 120 -19.22 5.16 -32.59
CA ALA A 120 -18.35 4.05 -32.93
C ALA A 120 -19.09 2.69 -32.87
N ILE A 121 -20.11 2.55 -32.02
CA ILE A 121 -21.02 1.38 -32.02
C ILE A 121 -21.80 1.34 -33.32
N THR A 122 -22.37 2.48 -33.74
CA THR A 122 -23.12 2.60 -34.99
C THR A 122 -22.24 2.28 -36.20
N GLU A 123 -21.02 2.81 -36.26
CA GLU A 123 -20.05 2.46 -37.33
C GLU A 123 -19.76 0.95 -37.34
N LYS A 124 -19.51 0.37 -36.17
CA LYS A 124 -19.28 -1.07 -36.02
C LYS A 124 -20.43 -1.92 -36.52
N GLU A 125 -21.68 -1.51 -36.21
CA GLU A 125 -22.88 -2.18 -36.69
C GLU A 125 -23.04 -2.01 -38.20
N ASN A 126 -22.77 -0.83 -38.74
CA ASN A 126 -22.84 -0.57 -40.18
C ASN A 126 -21.77 -1.41 -40.92
N THR A 127 -20.56 -1.47 -40.44
CA THR A 127 -19.51 -2.31 -41.00
C THR A 127 -19.90 -3.79 -40.99
N LYS A 128 -20.50 -4.29 -39.91
CA LYS A 128 -21.06 -5.65 -39.88
C LYS A 128 -22.14 -5.87 -40.90
N LYS A 129 -23.06 -4.92 -41.06
CA LYS A 129 -24.14 -4.98 -42.06
C LYS A 129 -23.59 -5.01 -43.49
N GLU A 130 -22.59 -4.17 -43.80
CA GLU A 130 -21.92 -4.15 -45.09
C GLU A 130 -21.20 -5.46 -45.39
N MET A 131 -20.45 -6.01 -44.45
CA MET A 131 -19.80 -7.31 -44.58
C MET A 131 -20.83 -8.42 -44.82
N TRP A 132 -21.95 -8.38 -44.09
CA TRP A 132 -23.01 -9.35 -44.23
C TRP A 132 -23.69 -9.26 -45.61
N LEU A 133 -23.98 -8.04 -46.07
CA LEU A 133 -24.55 -7.78 -47.41
C LEU A 133 -23.58 -8.19 -48.53
N SER A 134 -22.31 -7.89 -48.39
CA SER A 134 -21.26 -8.31 -49.33
C SER A 134 -21.22 -9.84 -49.43
N ARG A 135 -21.21 -10.53 -48.31
CA ARG A 135 -21.16 -11.99 -48.27
C ARG A 135 -22.42 -12.63 -48.84
N LEU A 136 -23.61 -12.05 -48.59
CA LEU A 136 -24.87 -12.49 -49.21
C LEU A 136 -24.82 -12.35 -50.72
N ARG A 137 -24.30 -11.23 -51.25
CA ARG A 137 -24.14 -11.05 -52.70
C ARG A 137 -23.23 -12.12 -53.28
N ASP A 138 -22.10 -12.43 -52.64
CA ASP A 138 -21.20 -13.48 -53.09
C ASP A 138 -21.89 -14.86 -53.13
N ILE A 139 -22.69 -15.19 -52.11
CA ILE A 139 -23.40 -16.45 -52.01
C ILE A 139 -24.51 -16.55 -53.07
N ILE A 140 -25.24 -15.43 -53.39
CA ILE A 140 -26.31 -15.41 -54.38
C ILE A 140 -25.75 -15.48 -55.80
N VAL A 141 -24.56 -14.94 -56.07
CA VAL A 141 -23.90 -15.00 -57.38
C VAL A 141 -23.38 -16.41 -57.69
N ASP A 142 -23.21 -17.27 -56.71
CA ASP A 142 -22.73 -18.65 -56.87
C ASP A 142 -23.91 -19.58 -57.22
N GLU A 143 -24.32 -19.55 -58.49
CA GLU A 143 -25.52 -20.25 -59.03
C GLU A 143 -25.50 -21.79 -58.85
N ASN A 144 -24.42 -22.40 -58.37
CA ASN A 144 -24.28 -23.85 -58.27
C ASN A 144 -24.45 -24.41 -56.85
N SER A 145 -24.74 -23.60 -55.86
CA SER A 145 -24.86 -24.02 -54.45
C SER A 145 -26.25 -24.53 -54.11
N SER A 146 -26.38 -25.66 -53.41
CA SER A 146 -27.66 -26.15 -52.90
C SER A 146 -28.18 -25.27 -51.75
N GLU A 147 -29.52 -25.25 -51.54
CA GLU A 147 -30.12 -24.48 -50.41
C GLU A 147 -29.53 -24.84 -49.07
N GLU A 148 -29.19 -26.10 -48.85
CA GLU A 148 -28.55 -26.57 -47.58
C GLU A 148 -27.14 -26.04 -47.42
N GLU A 149 -26.35 -25.93 -48.48
CA GLU A 149 -24.99 -25.36 -48.46
C GLU A 149 -25.02 -23.86 -48.22
N ILE A 150 -25.99 -23.15 -48.80
CA ILE A 150 -26.22 -21.72 -48.56
C ILE A 150 -26.55 -21.47 -47.09
N GLN A 151 -27.46 -22.24 -46.49
CA GLN A 151 -27.77 -22.12 -45.06
C GLN A 151 -26.58 -22.40 -44.16
N GLN A 152 -25.77 -23.40 -44.45
CA GLN A 152 -24.57 -23.71 -43.70
C GLN A 152 -23.50 -22.60 -43.80
N GLN A 153 -23.34 -21.99 -44.96
CA GLN A 153 -22.43 -20.86 -45.16
C GLN A 153 -22.88 -19.61 -44.38
N ILE A 154 -24.18 -19.32 -44.42
CA ILE A 154 -24.76 -18.20 -43.63
C ILE A 154 -24.58 -18.45 -42.14
N GLU A 155 -24.83 -19.66 -41.66
CA GLU A 155 -24.66 -20.00 -40.26
C GLU A 155 -23.19 -19.90 -39.81
N LYS A 156 -22.26 -20.37 -40.63
CA LYS A 156 -20.81 -20.23 -40.37
C LYS A 156 -20.38 -18.75 -40.33
N PHE A 157 -20.88 -17.95 -41.28
CA PHE A 157 -20.54 -16.53 -41.33
C PHE A 157 -21.17 -15.75 -40.17
N ASN A 158 -22.37 -16.08 -39.74
CA ASN A 158 -22.99 -15.51 -38.56
C ASN A 158 -22.19 -15.87 -37.27
N LYS A 159 -21.72 -17.12 -37.15
CA LYS A 159 -20.83 -17.52 -36.05
C LYS A 159 -19.52 -16.74 -36.07
N TYR A 160 -18.93 -16.57 -37.25
CA TYR A 160 -17.74 -15.74 -37.42
C TYR A 160 -17.98 -14.29 -36.98
N LEU A 161 -19.06 -13.64 -37.41
CA LEU A 161 -19.39 -12.25 -37.04
C LEU A 161 -19.66 -12.07 -35.54
N VAL A 162 -20.21 -13.11 -34.89
CA VAL A 162 -20.56 -13.04 -33.46
C VAL A 162 -19.36 -13.36 -32.57
N TYR A 163 -18.54 -14.36 -32.91
CA TYR A 163 -17.55 -14.92 -32.02
C TYR A 163 -16.10 -14.56 -32.39
N GLU A 164 -15.80 -14.37 -33.66
CA GLU A 164 -14.44 -14.23 -34.14
C GLU A 164 -14.12 -12.81 -34.65
N TRP A 165 -15.11 -12.16 -35.29
CA TRP A 165 -14.87 -10.84 -35.86
C TRP A 165 -14.70 -9.75 -34.79
N GLN A 166 -13.66 -8.94 -34.94
CA GLN A 166 -13.38 -7.80 -34.10
C GLN A 166 -13.24 -6.53 -34.94
N ASP A 167 -13.73 -5.41 -34.42
CA ASP A 167 -13.53 -4.11 -35.06
C ASP A 167 -12.04 -3.74 -35.09
N ILE A 168 -11.62 -3.04 -36.12
CA ILE A 168 -10.25 -2.55 -36.29
C ILE A 168 -9.82 -1.70 -35.08
N LYS A 169 -10.72 -0.87 -34.55
CA LYS A 169 -10.46 -0.03 -33.36
C LYS A 169 -10.20 -0.89 -32.11
N GLU A 170 -11.01 -1.94 -31.92
CA GLU A 170 -10.85 -2.89 -30.80
C GLU A 170 -9.56 -3.70 -30.94
N LEU A 171 -9.24 -4.15 -32.17
CA LEU A 171 -8.03 -4.90 -32.46
C LEU A 171 -6.76 -4.05 -32.25
N THR A 172 -6.79 -2.80 -32.72
CA THR A 172 -5.66 -1.86 -32.54
C THR A 172 -5.42 -1.59 -31.05
N ALA A 173 -6.48 -1.30 -30.29
CA ALA A 173 -6.37 -1.08 -28.85
C ALA A 173 -5.86 -2.34 -28.11
N THR A 174 -6.31 -3.53 -28.55
CA THR A 174 -5.81 -4.80 -27.98
C THR A 174 -4.32 -5.00 -28.26
N ASN A 175 -3.85 -4.68 -29.46
CA ASN A 175 -2.44 -4.80 -29.82
C ASN A 175 -1.57 -3.79 -29.08
N ILE A 176 -2.05 -2.55 -28.90
CA ILE A 176 -1.36 -1.53 -28.09
C ILE A 176 -1.21 -2.01 -26.65
N LEU A 177 -2.29 -2.47 -26.02
CA LEU A 177 -2.21 -2.99 -24.65
C LEU A 177 -1.30 -4.21 -24.53
N ARG A 178 -1.36 -5.14 -25.47
CA ARG A 178 -0.49 -6.32 -25.47
C ARG A 178 0.98 -5.93 -25.55
N HIS A 179 1.34 -4.99 -26.42
CA HIS A 179 2.69 -4.50 -26.57
C HIS A 179 3.21 -3.91 -25.25
N TYR A 180 2.50 -2.95 -24.67
CA TYR A 180 2.93 -2.30 -23.43
C TYR A 180 2.81 -3.20 -22.20
N PHE A 181 1.90 -4.17 -22.22
CA PHE A 181 1.76 -5.15 -21.13
C PHE A 181 3.03 -5.98 -20.97
N GLU A 182 3.66 -6.36 -22.08
CA GLU A 182 4.93 -7.09 -22.08
C GLU A 182 6.12 -6.16 -21.86
N GLU A 183 6.19 -5.03 -22.57
CA GLU A 183 7.32 -4.09 -22.53
C GLU A 183 7.52 -3.46 -21.14
N GLN A 184 6.43 -3.09 -20.48
CA GLN A 184 6.47 -2.45 -19.17
C GLN A 184 6.19 -3.41 -18.01
N GLU A 185 6.16 -4.70 -18.27
CA GLU A 185 5.99 -5.75 -17.25
C GLU A 185 4.76 -5.53 -16.35
N PHE A 186 3.59 -5.28 -16.94
CA PHE A 186 2.37 -4.97 -16.18
C PHE A 186 2.02 -6.03 -15.15
N LYS A 187 2.29 -7.30 -15.44
CA LYS A 187 2.06 -8.40 -14.50
C LYS A 187 2.82 -8.19 -13.19
N HIS A 188 4.10 -7.78 -13.27
CA HIS A 188 4.91 -7.48 -12.09
C HIS A 188 4.41 -6.23 -11.36
N LYS A 189 4.04 -5.18 -12.09
CA LYS A 189 3.49 -3.95 -11.50
C LYS A 189 2.16 -4.20 -10.79
N PHE A 190 1.28 -5.01 -11.35
CA PHE A 190 0.03 -5.39 -10.69
C PHE A 190 0.26 -6.23 -9.44
N ASN A 191 1.20 -7.16 -9.49
CA ASN A 191 1.57 -7.96 -8.33
C ASN A 191 2.19 -7.11 -7.21
N GLU A 192 3.03 -6.11 -7.54
CA GLU A 192 3.56 -5.13 -6.60
C GLU A 192 2.43 -4.29 -5.97
N GLY A 193 1.49 -3.81 -6.78
CA GLY A 193 0.31 -3.08 -6.30
C GLY A 193 -0.56 -3.92 -5.37
N PHE A 194 -0.78 -5.19 -5.69
CA PHE A 194 -1.50 -6.11 -4.80
C PHE A 194 -0.76 -6.34 -3.48
N LYS A 195 0.56 -6.47 -3.52
CA LYS A 195 1.38 -6.53 -2.31
C LYS A 195 1.20 -5.28 -1.45
N ASN A 196 1.18 -4.10 -2.06
CA ASN A 196 0.91 -2.85 -1.36
C ASN A 196 -0.49 -2.84 -0.71
N ALA A 197 -1.51 -3.37 -1.40
CA ALA A 197 -2.84 -3.52 -0.84
C ALA A 197 -2.86 -4.42 0.41
N LEU A 198 -2.17 -5.56 0.37
CA LEU A 198 -2.09 -6.49 1.49
C LEU A 198 -1.33 -5.92 2.68
N LEU A 199 -0.25 -5.14 2.44
CA LEU A 199 0.59 -4.56 3.48
C LEU A 199 0.01 -3.26 4.06
N MET A 200 -0.51 -2.37 3.21
CA MET A 200 -0.87 -1.00 3.58
C MET A 200 -2.36 -0.69 3.40
N GLY A 201 -3.12 -1.61 2.81
CA GLY A 201 -4.56 -1.45 2.58
C GLY A 201 -4.92 -0.49 1.46
N GLU A 202 -3.98 -0.12 0.61
CA GLU A 202 -4.19 0.75 -0.54
C GLU A 202 -3.36 0.28 -1.72
N GLU A 203 -3.92 0.42 -2.90
CA GLU A 203 -3.32 0.06 -4.18
C GLU A 203 -3.52 1.23 -5.15
N ILE A 204 -2.42 1.79 -5.65
CA ILE A 204 -2.44 3.05 -6.41
C ILE A 204 -1.50 2.97 -7.60
N TYR A 205 -2.01 3.37 -8.76
CA TYR A 205 -1.26 3.44 -10.01
C TYR A 205 -1.39 4.81 -10.64
N GLN A 206 -0.35 5.21 -11.35
CA GLN A 206 -0.35 6.43 -12.15
C GLN A 206 -0.08 6.07 -13.61
N CYS A 207 -0.98 6.50 -14.50
CA CYS A 207 -0.80 6.52 -15.93
C CYS A 207 -0.40 7.95 -16.34
N ASP A 208 0.77 8.09 -16.95
CA ASP A 208 1.27 9.39 -17.39
C ASP A 208 1.96 9.25 -18.77
N VAL A 209 2.27 10.37 -19.41
CA VAL A 209 3.03 10.38 -20.66
C VAL A 209 4.39 10.96 -20.39
N ILE A 210 5.44 10.19 -20.64
CA ILE A 210 6.83 10.64 -20.55
C ILE A 210 7.46 10.44 -21.91
N SER A 211 8.06 11.51 -22.45
CA SER A 211 8.71 11.50 -23.78
C SER A 211 7.79 10.98 -24.92
N LYS A 212 6.50 11.28 -24.84
CA LYS A 212 5.44 10.86 -25.78
C LYS A 212 5.06 9.37 -25.72
N GLU A 213 5.48 8.66 -24.70
CA GLU A 213 5.09 7.28 -24.46
C GLU A 213 4.23 7.18 -23.19
N PRO A 214 3.14 6.39 -23.22
CA PRO A 214 2.34 6.15 -22.05
C PRO A 214 3.09 5.23 -21.08
N ILE A 215 3.19 5.64 -19.83
CA ILE A 215 3.90 4.88 -18.78
C ILE A 215 2.96 4.59 -17.63
N LEU A 216 2.95 3.32 -17.18
CA LEU A 216 2.31 2.88 -15.97
C LEU A 216 3.33 2.82 -14.83
N SER A 217 3.03 3.50 -13.72
CA SER A 217 3.85 3.47 -12.51
C SER A 217 3.02 3.03 -11.31
N VAL A 218 3.60 2.21 -10.44
CA VAL A 218 3.02 1.86 -9.14
C VAL A 218 3.43 2.96 -8.15
N LEU A 219 2.47 3.56 -7.47
CA LEU A 219 2.72 4.56 -6.45
C LEU A 219 2.79 3.92 -5.08
N ASN A 220 3.77 4.33 -4.27
CA ASN A 220 3.84 3.90 -2.88
C ASN A 220 2.72 4.59 -2.07
N PRO A 221 1.79 3.82 -1.45
CA PRO A 221 0.69 4.39 -0.67
C PRO A 221 1.12 5.23 0.54
N ILE A 222 2.36 5.10 0.99
CA ILE A 222 2.93 5.91 2.08
C ILE A 222 3.04 7.38 1.66
N ASN A 223 3.35 7.62 0.38
CA ASN A 223 3.58 8.95 -0.16
C ASN A 223 2.32 9.59 -0.75
N VAL A 224 1.21 8.83 -0.84
CA VAL A 224 -0.03 9.33 -1.43
C VAL A 224 -1.05 9.63 -0.35
N HIS A 225 -1.56 10.87 -0.37
CA HIS A 225 -2.59 11.33 0.54
C HIS A 225 -3.82 11.78 -0.26
N THR A 226 -4.98 11.28 0.12
CA THR A 226 -6.24 11.59 -0.58
C THR A 226 -7.24 12.23 0.35
N VAL A 227 -7.89 13.29 -0.12
CA VAL A 227 -9.06 13.86 0.54
C VAL A 227 -10.28 13.42 -0.25
N ARG A 228 -11.10 12.57 0.38
CA ARG A 228 -12.28 11.98 -0.24
C ARG A 228 -13.54 12.60 0.37
N SER A 229 -14.42 13.05 -0.49
CA SER A 229 -15.78 13.41 -0.15
C SER A 229 -16.75 12.45 -0.83
N GLY A 230 -17.68 11.89 -0.08
CA GLY A 230 -18.66 10.95 -0.62
C GLY A 230 -18.36 9.47 -0.36
N GLY A 231 -19.13 8.59 -1.00
CA GLY A 231 -19.24 7.16 -0.72
C GLY A 231 -18.27 6.24 -1.44
N SER A 232 -17.35 6.75 -2.24
CA SER A 232 -16.47 5.93 -3.06
C SER A 232 -15.18 5.55 -2.32
N ASN A 233 -14.72 4.32 -2.57
CA ASN A 233 -13.42 3.84 -2.12
C ASN A 233 -12.32 4.02 -3.19
N TRP A 234 -12.70 4.49 -4.36
CA TRP A 234 -11.80 4.70 -5.47
C TRP A 234 -11.02 6.00 -5.30
N ILE A 235 -9.73 5.97 -5.62
CA ILE A 235 -8.82 7.11 -5.51
C ILE A 235 -9.18 8.20 -6.54
N GLU A 236 -9.55 7.81 -7.74
CA GLU A 236 -9.96 8.72 -8.81
C GLU A 236 -11.24 9.52 -8.51
N ASP A 237 -12.04 9.06 -7.55
CA ASP A 237 -13.24 9.78 -7.10
C ASP A 237 -12.94 10.80 -5.99
N SER A 238 -11.69 10.91 -5.56
CA SER A 238 -11.26 11.89 -4.56
C SER A 238 -11.34 13.31 -5.10
N ASP A 239 -11.53 14.28 -4.21
CA ASP A 239 -11.48 15.70 -4.59
C ASP A 239 -10.06 16.23 -4.69
N LEU A 240 -9.15 15.62 -3.92
CA LEU A 240 -7.76 16.01 -3.83
C LEU A 240 -6.87 14.77 -3.68
N ILE A 241 -5.84 14.69 -4.52
CA ILE A 241 -4.80 13.65 -4.47
C ILE A 241 -3.46 14.36 -4.35
N ILE A 242 -2.70 14.02 -3.34
CA ILE A 242 -1.40 14.60 -3.03
C ILE A 242 -0.37 13.48 -3.07
N ILE A 243 0.72 13.71 -3.83
CA ILE A 243 1.87 12.81 -3.88
C ILE A 243 3.05 13.57 -3.31
N ASP A 244 3.57 13.13 -2.18
CA ASP A 244 4.65 13.77 -1.42
C ASP A 244 5.90 12.90 -1.50
N GLU A 245 6.86 13.28 -2.33
CA GLU A 245 8.06 12.51 -2.64
C GLU A 245 9.31 13.35 -2.45
N TYR A 246 10.44 12.66 -2.29
CA TYR A 246 11.76 13.27 -2.25
C TYR A 246 12.58 12.82 -3.45
N TRP A 247 13.04 13.79 -4.23
CA TRP A 247 13.82 13.54 -5.44
C TRP A 247 15.20 14.15 -5.34
N SER A 248 16.19 13.50 -5.96
CA SER A 248 17.53 14.11 -6.05
C SER A 248 17.46 15.46 -6.77
N PRO A 249 18.27 16.43 -6.37
CA PRO A 249 18.31 17.77 -7.02
C PRO A 249 18.46 17.70 -8.53
N GLY A 250 19.32 16.80 -9.04
CA GLY A 250 19.51 16.58 -10.47
C GLY A 250 18.22 16.15 -11.17
N ARG A 251 17.52 15.14 -10.63
CA ARG A 251 16.22 14.69 -11.17
C ARG A 251 15.18 15.79 -11.20
N VAL A 252 15.14 16.64 -10.16
CA VAL A 252 14.20 17.76 -10.11
C VAL A 252 14.51 18.78 -11.20
N VAL A 253 15.79 19.15 -11.36
CA VAL A 253 16.22 20.08 -12.39
C VAL A 253 15.94 19.52 -13.78
N ASP A 254 16.31 18.26 -14.06
CA ASP A 254 16.10 17.64 -15.38
C ASP A 254 14.61 17.57 -15.74
N THR A 255 13.76 17.22 -14.78
CA THR A 255 12.32 17.08 -15.03
C THR A 255 11.62 18.41 -15.26
N TYR A 256 12.06 19.48 -14.61
CA TYR A 256 11.39 20.77 -14.63
C TYR A 256 12.23 21.91 -15.26
N TYR A 257 13.34 21.59 -15.92
CA TYR A 257 14.33 22.56 -16.44
C TYR A 257 13.70 23.76 -17.19
N GLU A 258 12.80 23.49 -18.13
CA GLU A 258 12.14 24.51 -18.92
C GLU A 258 11.25 25.48 -18.12
N LYS A 259 10.88 25.11 -16.91
CA LYS A 259 9.95 25.85 -16.04
C LYS A 259 10.62 26.51 -14.87
N LEU A 260 11.89 26.15 -14.60
CA LEU A 260 12.70 26.69 -13.52
C LEU A 260 13.49 27.93 -13.99
N LYS A 261 13.65 28.88 -13.08
CA LYS A 261 14.55 30.03 -13.29
C LYS A 261 15.92 29.68 -12.72
N GLU A 262 16.98 30.35 -13.20
CA GLU A 262 18.33 30.15 -12.66
C GLU A 262 18.43 30.30 -11.14
N LYS A 263 17.66 31.24 -10.57
CA LYS A 263 17.57 31.39 -9.10
C LYS A 263 16.98 30.16 -8.43
N ASP A 264 15.98 29.55 -9.05
CA ASP A 264 15.30 28.37 -8.51
C ASP A 264 16.24 27.15 -8.56
N ILE A 265 16.99 27.01 -9.65
CA ILE A 265 18.01 25.96 -9.81
C ILE A 265 19.08 26.08 -8.71
N LYS A 266 19.61 27.30 -8.51
CA LYS A 266 20.59 27.56 -7.43
C LYS A 266 20.02 27.27 -6.04
N ASN A 267 18.74 27.58 -5.80
CA ASN A 267 18.09 27.25 -4.52
C ASN A 267 17.96 25.73 -4.32
N ILE A 268 17.64 24.98 -5.37
CA ILE A 268 17.55 23.52 -5.35
C ILE A 268 18.93 22.91 -5.09
N GLU A 269 19.97 23.36 -5.78
CA GLU A 269 21.35 22.90 -5.62
C GLU A 269 21.91 23.22 -4.23
N ASN A 270 21.57 24.38 -3.68
CA ASN A 270 22.02 24.82 -2.35
C ASN A 270 21.11 24.31 -1.20
N GLY A 271 20.12 23.48 -1.49
CA GLY A 271 19.27 22.88 -0.45
C GLY A 271 18.37 23.87 0.27
N PHE A 272 17.95 24.96 -0.39
CA PHE A 272 17.11 26.02 0.20
C PHE A 272 17.75 26.76 1.37
N VAL A 273 19.06 26.64 1.56
CA VAL A 273 19.80 27.42 2.57
C VAL A 273 19.92 28.85 2.09
N SER A 274 19.20 29.75 2.75
CA SER A 274 19.33 31.18 2.48
C SER A 274 20.64 31.69 3.05
N GLY A 275 21.53 32.22 2.21
CA GLY A 275 22.86 32.70 2.59
C GLY A 275 22.90 33.92 3.52
N THR A 276 21.79 34.34 4.12
CA THR A 276 21.66 35.50 5.02
C THR A 276 21.40 35.16 6.47
N ASP A 277 21.06 33.92 6.80
CA ASP A 277 20.93 33.46 8.18
C ASP A 277 22.20 32.71 8.62
N SER A 278 23.23 33.49 8.93
CA SER A 278 24.45 33.03 9.58
C SER A 278 24.17 32.59 11.03
N GLY A 279 23.52 31.48 11.22
CA GLY A 279 23.25 30.93 12.56
C GLY A 279 22.31 29.73 12.56
N GLU A 280 21.45 29.59 11.61
CA GLU A 280 20.59 28.42 11.50
C GLU A 280 21.26 27.40 10.56
N HIS A 281 22.08 26.54 11.12
CA HIS A 281 22.26 25.23 10.53
C HIS A 281 20.88 24.59 10.54
N VAL A 282 20.17 24.74 9.44
CA VAL A 282 19.00 23.92 9.15
C VAL A 282 19.51 22.49 9.17
N GLY A 283 19.39 21.83 10.31
CA GLY A 283 19.69 20.42 10.38
C GLY A 283 18.77 19.72 9.39
N ASN A 284 19.34 19.24 8.31
CA ASN A 284 18.65 18.39 7.36
C ASN A 284 18.32 17.09 8.07
N ILE A 285 17.28 17.08 8.89
CA ILE A 285 16.83 15.85 9.51
C ILE A 285 15.71 15.34 8.65
N HIS A 286 16.07 14.42 7.83
CA HIS A 286 15.16 13.64 7.07
C HIS A 286 15.05 12.25 7.63
N GLN A 287 13.88 11.84 7.88
CA GLN A 287 13.61 10.67 8.67
C GLN A 287 13.19 9.45 7.89
N GLU A 288 13.00 9.59 6.60
CA GLU A 288 12.52 8.44 5.82
C GLU A 288 13.47 7.25 5.81
N PRO A 289 14.81 7.42 5.75
CA PRO A 289 15.72 6.30 5.90
C PRO A 289 15.64 5.65 7.30
N ASP A 290 15.45 6.44 8.35
CA ASP A 290 15.38 5.92 9.70
C ASP A 290 14.06 5.21 10.00
N LEU A 291 12.98 5.59 9.34
CA LEU A 291 11.71 4.87 9.36
C LEU A 291 11.84 3.45 8.76
N PHE A 292 12.78 3.25 7.85
CA PHE A 292 13.08 1.93 7.29
C PHE A 292 14.16 1.18 8.08
N ILE A 293 15.03 1.86 8.80
CA ILE A 293 16.25 1.26 9.40
C ILE A 293 16.16 1.09 10.91
N GLY A 294 15.21 1.66 11.62
CA GLY A 294 15.24 1.45 13.05
C GLY A 294 14.28 2.26 13.91
N GLY A 295 13.19 2.72 13.33
CA GLY A 295 12.06 3.09 14.14
C GLY A 295 12.24 4.35 14.99
N ALA A 296 13.00 5.31 14.54
CA ALA A 296 12.90 6.63 15.14
C ALA A 296 11.58 7.27 14.72
N ASP A 297 10.73 7.51 15.68
CA ASP A 297 9.43 8.10 15.48
C ASP A 297 9.59 9.53 14.92
N VAL A 298 8.83 9.86 13.88
CA VAL A 298 8.76 11.24 13.36
C VAL A 298 8.48 12.24 14.48
N ASP A 299 7.62 11.85 15.43
CA ASP A 299 7.29 12.67 16.60
C ASP A 299 8.49 12.84 17.53
N GLN A 300 9.36 11.85 17.67
CA GLN A 300 10.54 11.95 18.51
C GLN A 300 11.57 12.91 17.93
N TYR A 301 11.75 12.94 16.61
CA TYR A 301 12.65 13.88 15.96
C TYR A 301 12.11 15.30 15.94
N ILE A 302 10.82 15.49 15.72
CA ILE A 302 10.18 16.80 15.83
C ILE A 302 10.36 17.33 17.26
N ASN A 303 10.16 16.49 18.28
CA ASN A 303 10.35 16.87 19.68
C ASN A 303 11.83 17.14 20.03
N MET A 304 12.77 16.37 19.48
CA MET A 304 14.19 16.65 19.63
C MET A 304 14.61 17.96 18.96
N ALA A 305 13.95 18.32 17.88
CA ALA A 305 14.19 19.57 17.19
C ALA A 305 13.73 20.78 17.97
N GLU A 306 12.52 20.74 18.49
CA GLU A 306 12.00 21.79 19.36
C GLU A 306 12.87 21.92 20.63
N TYR A 307 13.36 20.80 21.15
CA TYR A 307 14.20 20.77 22.34
C TYR A 307 15.60 21.38 22.09
N ASN A 308 16.17 21.19 20.91
CA ASN A 308 17.52 21.72 20.57
C ASN A 308 17.47 23.12 19.93
N GLY A 309 16.30 23.73 19.79
CA GLY A 309 16.16 25.07 19.21
C GLY A 309 16.47 25.14 17.70
N HIS A 310 16.53 24.00 17.02
CA HIS A 310 16.76 23.94 15.58
C HIS A 310 15.42 23.90 14.83
N SER A 311 15.24 24.82 13.91
CA SER A 311 14.10 24.82 13.00
C SER A 311 14.33 23.76 11.92
N PHE A 312 13.48 22.73 11.86
CA PHE A 312 13.59 21.72 10.81
C PHE A 312 13.03 22.23 9.50
N SER A 313 13.80 22.03 8.45
CA SER A 313 13.31 22.16 7.09
C SER A 313 12.87 20.80 6.58
N HIS A 314 11.55 20.58 6.50
CA HIS A 314 10.97 19.42 5.81
C HIS A 314 11.06 19.52 4.28
N PHE A 315 11.85 20.46 3.77
CA PHE A 315 12.02 20.66 2.33
C PHE A 315 13.13 19.83 1.71
N GLN A 316 14.00 19.26 2.52
CA GLN A 316 15.11 18.45 2.08
C GLN A 316 15.39 17.31 3.06
N ASP A 317 15.80 16.15 2.53
CA ASP A 317 16.11 14.98 3.34
C ASP A 317 17.58 14.93 3.78
N ILE A 318 17.96 13.95 4.65
CA ILE A 318 19.35 13.74 5.10
C ILE A 318 20.32 13.53 3.94
N ASN A 319 19.82 12.93 2.85
CA ASN A 319 20.62 12.66 1.65
C ASN A 319 20.68 13.85 0.71
N GLY A 320 20.11 14.99 1.08
CA GLY A 320 20.04 16.17 0.24
C GLY A 320 18.95 16.12 -0.84
N ASN A 321 18.06 15.13 -0.81
CA ASN A 321 16.93 15.08 -1.74
C ASN A 321 15.92 16.17 -1.41
N VAL A 322 15.35 16.76 -2.45
CA VAL A 322 14.40 17.86 -2.36
C VAL A 322 12.98 17.32 -2.34
N ARG A 323 12.15 17.86 -1.46
CA ARG A 323 10.74 17.53 -1.38
C ARG A 323 10.00 18.04 -2.62
N VAL A 324 9.30 17.16 -3.30
CA VAL A 324 8.46 17.44 -4.47
C VAL A 324 7.03 17.04 -4.14
N LEU A 325 6.19 18.04 -3.94
CA LEU A 325 4.77 17.87 -3.65
C LEU A 325 3.98 18.01 -4.95
N ARG A 326 3.48 16.92 -5.49
CA ARG A 326 2.60 16.89 -6.67
C ARG A 326 1.15 16.83 -6.23
N VAL A 327 0.36 17.80 -6.62
CA VAL A 327 -1.02 17.98 -6.18
C VAL A 327 -1.93 17.91 -7.39
N PHE A 328 -2.98 17.08 -7.27
CA PHE A 328 -4.04 16.94 -8.25
C PHE A 328 -5.37 17.21 -7.56
N TRP A 329 -6.17 18.12 -8.11
CA TRP A 329 -7.44 18.47 -7.50
C TRP A 329 -8.56 18.61 -8.53
N ARG A 330 -9.76 18.25 -8.09
CA ARG A 330 -10.98 18.40 -8.89
C ARG A 330 -11.41 19.86 -8.89
N SER A 331 -11.69 20.38 -10.06
CA SER A 331 -12.19 21.71 -10.29
C SER A 331 -13.38 21.66 -11.26
N PHE A 332 -13.94 22.80 -11.60
CA PHE A 332 -15.02 22.91 -12.57
C PHE A 332 -14.62 23.83 -13.71
N ARG A 333 -14.96 23.44 -14.93
CA ARG A 333 -14.84 24.26 -16.12
C ARG A 333 -16.22 24.66 -16.60
N LYS A 334 -16.39 25.94 -16.90
CA LYS A 334 -17.61 26.47 -17.51
C LYS A 334 -17.55 26.20 -19.01
N VAL A 335 -18.59 25.56 -19.55
CA VAL A 335 -18.76 25.26 -20.97
C VAL A 335 -20.14 25.72 -21.42
N LYS A 336 -20.25 26.01 -22.70
CA LYS A 336 -21.51 26.29 -23.39
C LYS A 336 -21.94 25.02 -24.11
N LYS A 337 -23.08 24.47 -23.74
CA LYS A 337 -23.75 23.43 -24.49
C LYS A 337 -24.58 24.15 -25.54
N VAL A 338 -24.24 23.97 -26.80
CA VAL A 338 -24.93 24.62 -27.92
C VAL A 338 -25.73 23.57 -28.64
N THR A 339 -27.01 23.84 -28.80
CA THR A 339 -27.93 23.05 -29.58
C THR A 339 -28.14 23.77 -30.91
N TYR A 340 -27.95 23.08 -32.02
CA TYR A 340 -28.15 23.61 -33.37
C TYR A 340 -28.75 22.55 -34.29
N TYR A 341 -29.33 22.99 -35.41
CA TYR A 341 -29.88 22.08 -36.42
C TYR A 341 -28.88 21.87 -37.55
N ASP A 342 -28.64 20.63 -37.90
CA ASP A 342 -27.76 20.27 -39.01
C ASP A 342 -28.45 20.53 -40.35
N ALA A 343 -27.70 20.42 -41.47
CA ALA A 343 -28.20 20.62 -42.83
C ALA A 343 -29.40 19.70 -43.20
N ASP A 344 -29.50 18.57 -42.54
CA ASP A 344 -30.59 17.58 -42.70
C ASP A 344 -31.79 17.87 -41.78
N GLY A 345 -31.72 18.89 -40.92
CA GLY A 345 -32.78 19.31 -39.99
C GLY A 345 -32.79 18.55 -38.67
N ASP A 346 -31.79 17.73 -38.41
CA ASP A 346 -31.67 16.99 -37.16
C ASP A 346 -31.03 17.89 -36.07
N GLU A 347 -31.54 17.77 -34.84
CA GLU A 347 -31.05 18.49 -33.67
C GLU A 347 -29.73 17.87 -33.24
N GLN A 348 -28.65 18.68 -33.33
CA GLN A 348 -27.31 18.33 -32.89
C GLN A 348 -26.93 19.12 -31.64
N MET A 349 -26.07 18.54 -30.83
CA MET A 349 -25.69 19.09 -29.53
C MET A 349 -24.18 18.94 -29.28
N ASP A 350 -23.49 20.09 -29.14
CA ASP A 350 -22.05 20.12 -28.92
C ASP A 350 -21.65 20.98 -27.73
N TYR A 351 -20.48 20.69 -27.17
CA TYR A 351 -19.89 21.43 -26.04
C TYR A 351 -18.78 22.34 -26.52
N PHE A 352 -18.99 23.64 -26.35
CA PHE A 352 -18.03 24.68 -26.73
C PHE A 352 -17.39 25.33 -25.49
N PRO A 353 -16.17 25.88 -25.63
CA PRO A 353 -15.53 26.65 -24.56
C PRO A 353 -16.33 27.91 -24.20
N GLU A 354 -16.08 28.48 -23.01
CA GLU A 354 -16.77 29.68 -22.50
C GLU A 354 -16.69 30.87 -23.47
N ASP A 355 -15.59 30.97 -24.25
CA ASP A 355 -15.30 32.07 -25.14
C ASP A 355 -16.03 31.95 -26.51
N TYR A 356 -16.82 30.91 -26.76
CA TYR A 356 -17.54 30.71 -28.01
C TYR A 356 -18.65 31.74 -28.18
N GLU A 357 -18.68 32.42 -29.32
CA GLU A 357 -19.75 33.38 -29.69
C GLU A 357 -20.84 32.66 -30.46
N ILE A 358 -22.09 32.77 -29.99
CA ILE A 358 -23.25 32.09 -30.54
C ILE A 358 -23.71 32.80 -31.79
N ASN A 359 -23.96 32.04 -32.84
CA ASN A 359 -24.59 32.53 -34.07
C ASN A 359 -26.12 32.32 -34.02
N LYS A 360 -26.83 33.36 -33.56
CA LYS A 360 -28.31 33.34 -33.47
C LYS A 360 -29.00 33.24 -34.84
N ASP A 361 -28.30 33.62 -35.90
CA ASP A 361 -28.84 33.55 -37.24
C ASP A 361 -28.92 32.09 -37.75
N LEU A 362 -28.16 31.19 -37.17
CA LEU A 362 -28.22 29.74 -37.42
C LEU A 362 -29.14 28.97 -36.44
N GLY A 363 -29.86 29.69 -35.60
CA GLY A 363 -30.77 29.06 -34.63
C GLY A 363 -30.06 28.38 -33.45
N GLU A 364 -28.81 28.76 -33.15
CA GLU A 364 -28.05 28.20 -32.02
C GLU A 364 -28.64 28.65 -30.70
N GLU A 365 -28.92 27.69 -29.81
CA GLU A 365 -29.34 27.92 -28.41
C GLU A 365 -28.22 27.51 -27.46
N GLU A 366 -27.91 28.36 -26.45
CA GLU A 366 -26.90 28.05 -25.46
C GLU A 366 -27.49 27.68 -24.10
N GLU A 367 -26.90 26.66 -23.49
CA GLU A 367 -27.07 26.33 -22.08
C GLU A 367 -25.70 26.33 -21.40
N ILE A 368 -25.58 27.11 -20.32
CA ILE A 368 -24.31 27.16 -19.54
C ILE A 368 -24.25 25.98 -18.59
N GLN A 369 -23.23 25.15 -18.73
CA GLN A 369 -22.97 24.03 -17.85
C GLN A 369 -21.60 24.11 -17.18
N TRP A 370 -21.49 23.51 -15.99
CA TRP A 370 -20.25 23.35 -15.27
C TRP A 370 -19.87 21.87 -15.29
N ILE A 371 -18.76 21.54 -15.96
CA ILE A 371 -18.23 20.19 -16.06
C ILE A 371 -17.00 20.03 -15.17
N ASN A 372 -16.75 18.79 -14.71
CA ASN A 372 -15.55 18.48 -13.92
C ASN A 372 -14.28 18.63 -14.77
N GLU A 373 -13.23 19.09 -14.13
CA GLU A 373 -11.90 19.25 -14.71
C GLU A 373 -10.86 18.96 -13.64
N TRP A 374 -9.80 18.26 -13.99
CA TRP A 374 -8.66 18.05 -13.10
C TRP A 374 -7.57 19.09 -13.33
N TRP A 375 -7.07 19.62 -12.25
CA TRP A 375 -5.92 20.51 -12.23
C TRP A 375 -4.72 19.82 -11.62
N GLU A 376 -3.53 20.22 -12.05
CA GLU A 376 -2.25 19.81 -11.48
C GLU A 376 -1.46 21.02 -10.99
N GLY A 377 -0.66 20.79 -9.96
CA GLY A 377 0.30 21.76 -9.46
C GLY A 377 1.40 21.05 -8.72
N THR A 378 2.62 21.53 -8.87
CA THR A 378 3.79 20.96 -8.18
C THR A 378 4.48 22.05 -7.38
N LYS A 379 4.73 21.78 -6.10
CA LYS A 379 5.53 22.59 -5.21
C LYS A 379 6.86 21.89 -4.96
N ILE A 380 7.95 22.58 -5.23
CA ILE A 380 9.30 22.07 -5.03
C ILE A 380 9.94 22.84 -3.88
N GLY A 381 10.32 22.13 -2.83
CA GLY A 381 10.85 22.73 -1.62
C GLY A 381 9.90 23.75 -1.00
N LYS A 382 10.42 24.96 -0.73
CA LYS A 382 9.69 26.01 0.01
C LYS A 382 8.73 26.81 -0.87
N ASP A 383 9.20 27.38 -1.96
CA ASP A 383 8.53 28.47 -2.69
C ASP A 383 8.51 28.31 -4.22
N ILE A 384 8.97 27.20 -4.75
CA ILE A 384 9.03 26.98 -6.19
C ILE A 384 7.75 26.26 -6.63
N TYR A 385 6.99 26.89 -7.55
CA TYR A 385 5.73 26.34 -8.05
C TYR A 385 5.81 26.16 -9.56
N VAL A 386 5.58 24.93 -10.01
CA VAL A 386 5.57 24.54 -11.42
C VAL A 386 4.28 23.80 -11.76
N ASN A 387 3.97 23.67 -13.05
CA ASN A 387 2.80 22.92 -13.54
C ASN A 387 1.44 23.40 -13.00
N MET A 388 1.29 24.70 -12.74
CA MET A 388 0.01 25.29 -12.28
C MET A 388 -0.96 25.43 -13.45
N ARG A 389 -1.60 24.34 -13.86
CA ARG A 389 -2.44 24.28 -15.07
C ARG A 389 -3.51 23.19 -14.96
N PRO A 390 -4.54 23.21 -15.82
CA PRO A 390 -5.37 22.03 -16.03
C PRO A 390 -4.49 20.86 -16.44
N ARG A 391 -4.78 19.67 -15.90
CA ARG A 391 -3.99 18.48 -16.23
C ARG A 391 -4.10 18.20 -17.74
N PRO A 392 -2.97 18.12 -18.46
CA PRO A 392 -3.02 17.95 -19.92
C PRO A 392 -3.53 16.56 -20.32
N ILE A 393 -3.27 15.57 -19.46
CA ILE A 393 -3.69 14.18 -19.68
C ILE A 393 -4.89 13.91 -18.79
N GLN A 394 -6.05 14.40 -19.22
CA GLN A 394 -7.35 14.04 -18.67
C GLN A 394 -8.27 13.70 -19.84
N TYR A 395 -8.85 12.52 -19.75
CA TYR A 395 -9.78 12.06 -20.76
C TYR A 395 -11.20 12.35 -20.33
N ASN A 396 -11.95 13.03 -21.20
CA ASN A 396 -13.37 13.25 -21.01
C ASN A 396 -14.14 12.34 -21.97
N SER A 397 -15.17 11.66 -21.46
CA SER A 397 -16.05 10.88 -22.31
C SER A 397 -16.85 11.81 -23.25
N ILE A 398 -17.06 11.39 -24.49
CA ILE A 398 -17.89 12.14 -25.46
C ILE A 398 -19.33 12.21 -24.94
N ASP A 399 -19.86 11.10 -24.41
CA ASP A 399 -21.23 11.04 -23.89
C ASP A 399 -21.44 11.86 -22.61
N ASN A 400 -20.41 11.99 -21.81
CA ASN A 400 -20.44 12.75 -20.56
C ASN A 400 -19.12 13.49 -20.34
N PRO A 401 -18.99 14.72 -20.82
CA PRO A 401 -17.78 15.52 -20.68
C PRO A 401 -17.36 15.78 -19.24
N SER A 402 -18.28 15.63 -18.27
CA SER A 402 -17.99 15.74 -16.84
C SER A 402 -17.31 14.50 -16.25
N LYS A 403 -17.30 13.37 -16.98
CA LYS A 403 -16.62 12.15 -16.56
C LYS A 403 -15.16 12.22 -16.99
N CYS A 404 -14.31 12.72 -16.10
CA CYS A 404 -12.87 12.81 -16.31
C CYS A 404 -12.11 12.17 -15.15
N HIS A 405 -10.89 11.69 -15.41
CA HIS A 405 -10.02 11.10 -14.40
C HIS A 405 -8.63 11.78 -14.40
N PRO A 406 -7.91 11.77 -13.25
CA PRO A 406 -6.63 12.46 -13.11
C PRO A 406 -5.44 11.66 -13.66
N GLY A 407 -5.65 10.50 -14.25
CA GLY A 407 -4.58 9.56 -14.62
C GLY A 407 -4.00 8.81 -13.41
N ILE A 408 -4.61 8.95 -12.24
CA ILE A 408 -4.26 8.21 -11.03
C ILE A 408 -5.46 7.35 -10.66
N VAL A 409 -5.26 6.07 -10.63
CA VAL A 409 -6.31 5.05 -10.38
C VAL A 409 -5.89 4.19 -9.21
N GLY A 410 -6.81 3.88 -8.34
CA GLY A 410 -6.52 3.00 -7.22
C GLY A 410 -7.72 2.76 -6.32
N LEU A 411 -7.52 1.87 -5.37
CA LEU A 411 -8.55 1.45 -4.43
C LEU A 411 -8.04 1.48 -3.00
N VAL A 412 -8.88 1.96 -2.10
CA VAL A 412 -8.68 1.83 -0.66
C VAL A 412 -9.46 0.63 -0.16
N TYR A 413 -8.75 -0.34 0.41
CA TYR A 413 -9.32 -1.58 0.95
C TYR A 413 -9.93 -1.32 2.32
N ASN A 414 -11.18 -0.95 2.35
CA ASN A 414 -11.94 -0.70 3.57
C ASN A 414 -13.38 -1.18 3.43
N THR A 415 -14.16 -1.00 4.49
CA THR A 415 -15.60 -1.24 4.50
C THR A 415 -16.29 0.06 4.83
N ASN A 416 -17.29 0.44 4.04
CA ASN A 416 -18.16 1.60 4.28
C ASN A 416 -17.41 2.91 4.57
N GLN A 417 -16.40 3.24 3.74
CA GLN A 417 -15.63 4.49 3.83
C GLN A 417 -14.84 4.70 5.13
N THR A 418 -14.58 3.63 5.84
CA THR A 418 -13.76 3.68 7.03
C THR A 418 -12.28 3.81 6.67
N LYS A 419 -11.41 3.87 7.67
CA LYS A 419 -9.97 3.80 7.51
C LYS A 419 -9.59 2.56 6.71
N SER A 420 -8.52 2.64 5.90
CA SER A 420 -7.93 1.47 5.25
C SER A 420 -7.52 0.42 6.30
N VAL A 421 -7.82 -0.83 6.01
CA VAL A 421 -7.43 -1.97 6.85
C VAL A 421 -6.69 -2.96 5.98
N SER A 422 -5.41 -3.12 6.23
CA SER A 422 -4.56 -4.07 5.54
C SER A 422 -4.70 -5.49 6.10
N MET A 423 -4.22 -6.47 5.36
CA MET A 423 -4.09 -7.84 5.86
C MET A 423 -3.07 -7.89 7.01
N MET A 424 -1.99 -7.11 6.90
CA MET A 424 -0.97 -6.99 7.93
C MET A 424 -1.54 -6.41 9.23
N ASP A 425 -2.43 -5.41 9.18
CA ASP A 425 -3.09 -4.84 10.37
C ASP A 425 -3.85 -5.91 11.17
N ARG A 426 -4.44 -6.89 10.48
CA ARG A 426 -5.15 -8.01 11.14
C ARG A 426 -4.19 -8.98 11.81
N MET A 427 -3.00 -9.18 11.27
CA MET A 427 -1.99 -10.11 11.78
C MET A 427 -1.08 -9.50 12.85
N LYS A 428 -0.94 -8.18 12.87
CA LYS A 428 0.02 -7.43 13.68
C LYS A 428 0.01 -7.81 15.16
N GLN A 429 -1.18 -7.94 15.75
CA GLN A 429 -1.31 -8.30 17.17
C GLN A 429 -0.75 -9.70 17.46
N TYR A 430 -1.01 -10.65 16.58
CA TYR A 430 -0.52 -12.03 16.71
C TYR A 430 0.98 -12.13 16.48
N GLN A 431 1.50 -11.32 15.56
CA GLN A 431 2.93 -11.24 15.32
C GLN A 431 3.68 -10.77 16.58
N TYR A 432 3.21 -9.71 17.22
CA TYR A 432 3.81 -9.20 18.45
C TYR A 432 3.69 -10.20 19.61
N LEU A 433 2.55 -10.86 19.78
CA LEU A 433 2.37 -11.91 20.78
C LEU A 433 3.31 -13.09 20.55
N TYR A 434 3.50 -13.47 19.28
CA TYR A 434 4.43 -14.52 18.89
C TYR A 434 5.87 -14.18 19.27
N ASP A 435 6.33 -12.98 18.88
CA ASP A 435 7.68 -12.52 19.16
C ASP A 435 7.96 -12.43 20.67
N ALA A 436 7.02 -11.88 21.45
CA ALA A 436 7.12 -11.81 22.91
C ALA A 436 7.16 -13.20 23.57
N THR A 437 6.33 -14.14 23.08
CA THR A 437 6.29 -15.51 23.62
C THR A 437 7.57 -16.25 23.25
N LYS A 438 8.07 -16.07 22.03
CA LYS A 438 9.31 -16.69 21.55
C LYS A 438 10.53 -16.17 22.31
N ASP A 439 10.59 -14.85 22.59
CA ASP A 439 11.65 -14.26 23.42
C ASP A 439 11.65 -14.86 24.83
N ARG A 440 10.46 -14.99 25.47
CA ARG A 440 10.34 -15.63 26.78
C ARG A 440 10.79 -17.09 26.74
N LEU A 441 10.44 -17.83 25.70
CA LEU A 441 10.88 -19.21 25.50
C LEU A 441 12.40 -19.29 25.39
N ASN A 442 13.01 -18.43 24.57
CA ASN A 442 14.47 -18.40 24.40
C ASN A 442 15.20 -18.08 25.72
N LYS A 443 14.66 -17.12 26.50
CA LYS A 443 15.18 -16.80 27.82
C LYS A 443 15.04 -17.96 28.82
N ALA A 444 13.91 -18.70 28.75
CA ALA A 444 13.71 -19.88 29.57
C ALA A 444 14.70 -21.00 29.20
N MET A 445 14.90 -21.23 27.90
CA MET A 445 15.89 -22.21 27.41
C MET A 445 17.31 -21.84 27.81
N ALA A 446 17.69 -20.56 27.73
CA ALA A 446 19.01 -20.08 28.14
C ALA A 446 19.27 -20.19 29.65
N LYS A 447 18.20 -20.14 30.47
CA LYS A 447 18.25 -20.29 31.93
C LYS A 447 18.10 -21.73 32.40
N TYR A 448 17.78 -22.65 31.49
CA TYR A 448 17.58 -24.06 31.85
C TYR A 448 18.91 -24.69 32.23
N MET A 449 19.07 -24.96 33.53
CA MET A 449 20.27 -25.58 34.11
C MET A 449 20.04 -27.03 34.51
N GLY A 450 18.83 -27.57 34.30
CA GLY A 450 18.46 -28.87 34.84
C GLY A 450 18.20 -28.85 36.36
N PRO A 451 18.12 -29.98 37.01
CA PRO A 451 17.95 -30.06 38.46
C PRO A 451 19.21 -29.52 39.14
N LEU A 452 19.04 -28.47 39.94
CA LEU A 452 20.13 -27.95 40.79
C LEU A 452 20.13 -28.70 42.09
N MET A 453 21.26 -29.31 42.40
CA MET A 453 21.43 -29.94 43.71
C MET A 453 22.03 -28.93 44.68
N GLU A 454 21.31 -28.66 45.77
CA GLU A 454 21.88 -27.94 46.90
C GLU A 454 22.92 -28.81 47.56
N LEU A 455 24.18 -28.41 47.46
CA LEU A 455 25.28 -29.15 48.07
C LEU A 455 25.66 -28.47 49.37
N ASP A 456 25.50 -29.19 50.47
CA ASP A 456 26.09 -28.80 51.73
C ASP A 456 27.58 -29.17 51.72
N LEU A 457 28.45 -28.16 51.69
CA LEU A 457 29.91 -28.35 51.71
C LEU A 457 30.40 -29.10 52.92
N ALA A 458 29.64 -29.10 54.02
CA ALA A 458 29.95 -29.89 55.20
C ALA A 458 29.81 -31.41 54.97
N LYS A 459 29.09 -31.85 53.91
CA LYS A 459 28.90 -33.25 53.58
C LYS A 459 29.93 -33.80 52.58
N VAL A 460 30.78 -32.92 52.00
CA VAL A 460 31.85 -33.38 51.14
C VAL A 460 32.95 -34.03 51.99
N PRO A 461 33.43 -35.25 51.64
CA PRO A 461 34.48 -35.93 52.41
C PRO A 461 35.72 -35.01 52.59
N GLY A 462 36.25 -34.95 53.81
CA GLY A 462 37.28 -33.97 54.18
C GLY A 462 38.57 -34.01 53.35
N ASN A 463 38.84 -35.13 52.70
CA ASN A 463 39.99 -35.35 51.86
C ASN A 463 39.73 -35.15 50.37
N TRP A 464 38.54 -34.73 50.02
CA TRP A 464 38.11 -34.55 48.62
C TRP A 464 37.98 -33.07 48.30
N GLU A 465 38.54 -32.68 47.16
CA GLU A 465 38.26 -31.39 46.55
C GLU A 465 36.86 -31.42 45.92
N ILE A 466 36.23 -30.26 45.87
CA ILE A 466 34.86 -30.11 45.31
C ILE A 466 34.81 -30.64 43.87
N ASP A 467 35.84 -30.37 43.08
CA ASP A 467 35.94 -30.76 41.67
C ASP A 467 36.02 -32.32 41.54
N LYS A 468 36.77 -32.96 42.45
CA LYS A 468 36.87 -34.41 42.52
C LYS A 468 35.54 -35.05 42.93
N TRP A 469 34.81 -34.41 43.83
CA TRP A 469 33.50 -34.87 44.26
C TRP A 469 32.48 -34.71 43.14
N LEU A 470 32.44 -33.57 42.44
CA LEU A 470 31.62 -33.31 41.26
C LEU A 470 31.91 -34.31 40.15
N TYR A 471 33.19 -34.60 39.86
CA TYR A 471 33.57 -35.58 38.86
C TYR A 471 32.99 -36.98 39.13
N TYR A 472 33.09 -37.44 40.39
CA TYR A 472 32.50 -38.75 40.74
C TYR A 472 30.99 -38.72 40.76
N ALA A 473 30.35 -37.67 41.23
CA ALA A 473 28.92 -37.48 41.18
C ALA A 473 28.40 -37.53 39.70
N TYR A 474 29.11 -36.89 38.82
CA TYR A 474 28.78 -36.88 37.39
C TYR A 474 29.05 -38.20 36.68
N SER A 475 30.20 -38.82 36.97
CA SER A 475 30.61 -40.07 36.28
C SER A 475 29.90 -41.30 36.76
N THR A 476 29.53 -41.38 38.04
CA THR A 476 28.91 -42.58 38.67
C THR A 476 27.44 -42.35 39.03
N GLY A 477 26.93 -41.12 38.97
CA GLY A 477 25.59 -40.76 39.44
C GLY A 477 25.44 -40.86 40.97
N LEU A 478 26.51 -41.07 41.72
CA LEU A 478 26.51 -41.27 43.16
C LEU A 478 27.21 -40.07 43.84
N ALA A 479 26.43 -39.32 44.65
CA ALA A 479 26.98 -38.28 45.53
C ALA A 479 27.43 -38.93 46.85
N VAL A 480 28.73 -39.13 47.02
CA VAL A 480 29.28 -39.65 48.26
C VAL A 480 29.24 -38.55 49.31
N THR A 481 28.53 -38.75 50.39
CA THR A 481 28.44 -37.81 51.53
C THR A 481 29.03 -38.42 52.77
N ASP A 482 29.83 -37.64 53.51
CA ASP A 482 30.37 -38.01 54.82
C ASP A 482 29.60 -37.26 55.91
N SER A 483 28.75 -37.96 56.64
CA SER A 483 27.93 -37.39 57.71
C SER A 483 28.69 -37.34 59.06
N PHE A 484 29.83 -38.00 59.13
CA PHE A 484 30.63 -38.10 60.36
C PHE A 484 32.06 -37.62 60.13
N LYS A 485 32.23 -36.33 60.07
CA LYS A 485 33.58 -35.77 59.96
C LYS A 485 34.30 -35.80 61.32
N GLU A 486 35.35 -36.54 61.36
CA GLU A 486 36.34 -36.40 62.41
C GLU A 486 37.22 -35.17 62.13
N GLY A 487 37.14 -34.13 62.96
CA GLY A 487 37.96 -32.98 62.90
C GLY A 487 37.22 -31.64 62.69
N ASN A 488 37.94 -30.54 62.96
CA ASN A 488 37.46 -29.16 63.13
C ASN A 488 36.85 -28.46 61.88
N LYS A 489 36.41 -29.18 60.90
CA LYS A 489 35.77 -28.55 59.69
C LYS A 489 34.33 -29.01 59.55
N GLY A 490 33.41 -28.15 59.97
CA GLY A 490 32.03 -28.08 59.47
C GLY A 490 31.00 -29.03 60.02
N ALA A 491 31.31 -30.00 60.86
CA ALA A 491 30.31 -30.85 61.51
C ALA A 491 29.91 -30.27 62.86
N ALA A 492 28.60 -30.15 63.12
CA ALA A 492 28.09 -29.81 64.44
C ALA A 492 28.43 -30.93 65.41
N THR A 493 29.17 -30.62 66.48
CA THR A 493 29.49 -31.55 67.53
C THR A 493 28.41 -31.57 68.63
N GLY A 494 28.05 -32.75 69.16
CA GLY A 494 27.10 -32.91 70.27
C GLY A 494 25.66 -33.28 69.81
N LYS A 495 24.68 -32.95 70.66
CA LYS A 495 23.27 -33.28 70.41
C LYS A 495 22.63 -32.77 69.13
N LEU A 496 23.28 -31.82 68.45
CA LEU A 496 22.84 -31.26 67.17
C LEU A 496 23.31 -32.10 65.97
N ALA A 497 24.29 -32.98 66.13
CA ALA A 497 24.83 -33.79 65.04
C ALA A 497 23.78 -34.73 64.39
N GLY A 498 22.73 -35.12 65.14
CA GLY A 498 21.64 -35.94 64.61
C GLY A 498 20.54 -35.17 63.88
N ASN A 499 20.50 -33.85 64.02
CA ASN A 499 19.42 -33.05 63.40
C ASN A 499 19.79 -32.47 62.00
N PHE A 500 21.01 -32.67 61.53
CA PHE A 500 21.43 -32.24 60.20
C PHE A 500 21.23 -33.30 59.11
N ASN A 501 20.24 -34.18 59.30
CA ASN A 501 19.87 -35.15 58.29
C ASN A 501 18.88 -34.53 57.26
N THR A 502 19.09 -33.28 56.94
CA THR A 502 18.44 -32.68 55.76
C THR A 502 19.16 -33.21 54.54
N THR A 503 18.65 -34.29 54.01
CA THR A 503 18.87 -34.70 52.62
C THR A 503 18.80 -33.43 51.78
N GLY A 504 19.88 -33.09 51.06
CA GLY A 504 19.85 -31.97 50.10
C GLY A 504 18.58 -32.10 49.29
N ARG A 505 17.69 -31.16 49.41
CA ARG A 505 16.48 -31.15 48.58
C ARG A 505 16.93 -30.80 47.18
N PRO A 506 16.72 -31.68 46.21
CA PRO A 506 16.94 -31.25 44.83
C PRO A 506 15.97 -30.09 44.58
N MET A 507 16.50 -28.91 44.36
CA MET A 507 15.75 -27.79 43.79
C MET A 507 15.45 -28.20 42.36
N ASN A 508 14.24 -28.65 42.15
CA ASN A 508 13.78 -28.96 40.81
C ASN A 508 13.57 -27.63 40.07
N LEU A 509 14.59 -27.18 39.35
CA LEU A 509 14.50 -26.07 38.41
C LEU A 509 14.11 -26.52 37.02
N ASP A 510 13.39 -27.67 36.96
CA ASP A 510 12.88 -28.19 35.69
C ASP A 510 11.86 -27.22 35.10
N MET A 511 12.23 -26.59 34.01
CA MET A 511 11.39 -25.73 33.21
C MET A 511 10.71 -26.47 32.05
N GLY A 512 10.76 -27.81 32.01
CA GLY A 512 10.23 -28.61 30.92
C GLY A 512 8.75 -28.32 30.65
N ASN A 513 7.94 -28.26 31.68
CA ASN A 513 6.53 -27.92 31.56
C ASN A 513 6.30 -26.49 31.06
N TYR A 514 7.08 -25.56 31.56
CA TYR A 514 7.03 -24.16 31.12
C TYR A 514 7.40 -24.02 29.65
N ILE A 515 8.46 -24.67 29.21
CA ILE A 515 8.91 -24.71 27.81
C ILE A 515 7.81 -25.33 26.93
N GLN A 516 7.25 -26.44 27.34
CA GLN A 516 6.17 -27.12 26.59
C GLN A 516 4.90 -26.26 26.47
N GLN A 517 4.52 -25.55 27.53
CA GLN A 517 3.40 -24.61 27.49
C GLN A 517 3.66 -23.46 26.51
N HIS A 518 4.87 -22.92 26.45
CA HIS A 518 5.22 -21.86 25.50
C HIS A 518 5.25 -22.36 24.05
N ILE A 519 5.71 -23.59 23.80
CA ILE A 519 5.64 -24.21 22.48
C ILE A 519 4.19 -24.35 22.03
N SER A 520 3.32 -24.89 22.90
CA SER A 520 1.90 -25.02 22.57
C SER A 520 1.22 -23.66 22.35
N MET A 521 1.60 -22.63 23.11
CA MET A 521 1.10 -21.26 22.92
C MET A 521 1.55 -20.66 21.58
N LEU A 522 2.79 -20.90 21.15
CA LEU A 522 3.28 -20.46 19.85
C LEU A 522 2.51 -21.12 18.69
N GLU A 523 2.21 -22.41 18.81
CA GLU A 523 1.38 -23.13 17.82
C GLU A 523 -0.05 -22.59 17.78
N TYR A 524 -0.63 -22.28 18.95
CA TYR A 524 -1.96 -21.68 19.05
C TYR A 524 -2.00 -20.28 18.39
N ILE A 525 -1.03 -19.41 18.69
CA ILE A 525 -0.94 -18.07 18.07
C ILE A 525 -0.83 -18.17 16.54
N LYS A 526 -0.06 -19.12 16.02
CA LYS A 526 0.03 -19.36 14.57
C LYS A 526 -1.30 -19.81 13.98
N ALA A 527 -2.01 -20.70 14.69
CA ALA A 527 -3.31 -21.21 14.25
C ALA A 527 -4.35 -20.08 14.21
N ASP A 528 -4.44 -19.28 15.26
CA ASP A 528 -5.34 -18.13 15.34
C ASP A 528 -5.05 -17.11 14.25
N MET A 529 -3.76 -16.76 14.02
CA MET A 529 -3.36 -15.87 12.94
C MET A 529 -3.83 -16.42 11.58
N SER A 530 -3.69 -17.72 11.34
CA SER A 530 -4.12 -18.37 10.10
C SER A 530 -5.63 -18.31 9.92
N GLU A 531 -6.39 -18.50 10.99
CA GLU A 531 -7.86 -18.45 10.98
C GLU A 531 -8.37 -17.03 10.64
N ILE A 532 -7.81 -15.99 11.26
CA ILE A 532 -8.21 -14.60 11.02
C ILE A 532 -7.96 -14.15 9.59
N VAL A 533 -6.87 -14.61 8.99
CA VAL A 533 -6.51 -14.30 7.61
C VAL A 533 -7.25 -15.19 6.61
N GLY A 534 -7.79 -16.31 7.08
CA GLY A 534 -8.45 -17.29 6.24
C GLY A 534 -7.48 -18.13 5.41
N ILE A 535 -6.27 -18.35 5.91
CA ILE A 535 -5.26 -19.20 5.26
C ILE A 535 -5.14 -20.49 6.06
N SER A 536 -5.65 -21.60 5.52
CA SER A 536 -5.57 -22.90 6.18
C SER A 536 -4.15 -23.49 6.15
N LYS A 537 -3.83 -24.36 7.10
CA LYS A 537 -2.54 -25.08 7.14
C LYS A 537 -2.29 -25.87 5.86
N GLN A 538 -3.33 -26.43 5.26
CA GLN A 538 -3.26 -27.18 4.00
C GLN A 538 -2.88 -26.27 2.83
N ARG A 539 -3.38 -25.02 2.81
CA ARG A 539 -3.01 -24.01 1.80
C ARG A 539 -1.56 -23.55 1.93
N GLU A 540 -0.99 -23.60 3.14
CA GLU A 540 0.43 -23.38 3.40
C GLU A 540 1.30 -24.62 3.07
N GLY A 541 0.72 -25.69 2.55
CA GLY A 541 1.42 -26.93 2.21
C GLY A 541 1.66 -27.86 3.40
N GLN A 542 1.08 -27.61 4.57
CA GLN A 542 1.17 -28.48 5.73
C GLN A 542 0.08 -29.56 5.67
N ILE A 543 0.41 -30.71 5.11
CA ILE A 543 -0.51 -31.85 4.96
C ILE A 543 -0.12 -32.95 5.94
N SER A 544 -1.08 -33.41 6.73
CA SER A 544 -0.89 -34.57 7.62
C SER A 544 -1.01 -35.88 6.82
N SER A 545 -0.22 -36.87 7.17
CA SER A 545 -0.28 -38.22 6.54
C SER A 545 -1.63 -38.92 6.69
N ARG A 546 -2.50 -38.44 7.57
CA ARG A 546 -3.85 -38.95 7.80
C ARG A 546 -4.94 -38.22 7.02
N GLU A 547 -4.61 -37.14 6.35
CA GLU A 547 -5.58 -36.36 5.58
C GLU A 547 -5.82 -37.02 4.21
N THR A 548 -7.09 -37.01 3.78
CA THR A 548 -7.46 -37.50 2.44
C THR A 548 -7.34 -36.37 1.42
N VAL A 549 -6.98 -36.71 0.18
CA VAL A 549 -6.86 -35.74 -0.91
C VAL A 549 -8.10 -34.85 -1.04
N GLY A 550 -9.30 -35.45 -1.02
CA GLY A 550 -10.54 -34.69 -1.11
C GLY A 550 -10.83 -33.79 0.11
N GLY A 551 -10.30 -34.13 1.29
CA GLY A 551 -10.37 -33.28 2.48
C GLY A 551 -9.46 -32.05 2.35
N VAL A 552 -8.25 -32.26 1.86
CA VAL A 552 -7.28 -31.20 1.62
C VAL A 552 -7.80 -30.23 0.56
N GLU A 553 -8.29 -30.73 -0.59
CA GLU A 553 -8.86 -29.88 -1.65
C GLU A 553 -10.03 -29.03 -1.16
N ARG A 554 -10.95 -29.61 -0.38
CA ARG A 554 -12.07 -28.84 0.20
C ARG A 554 -11.58 -27.77 1.17
N SER A 555 -10.61 -28.06 2.02
CA SER A 555 -10.04 -27.10 2.96
C SER A 555 -9.35 -25.95 2.22
N VAL A 556 -8.58 -26.23 1.17
CA VAL A 556 -7.92 -25.23 0.34
C VAL A 556 -8.96 -24.36 -0.37
N ASN A 557 -9.99 -24.96 -0.97
CA ASN A 557 -11.05 -24.21 -1.66
C ASN A 557 -11.84 -23.31 -0.71
N GLN A 558 -12.22 -23.80 0.49
CA GLN A 558 -12.90 -22.96 1.47
C GLN A 558 -12.03 -21.81 1.97
N SER A 559 -10.76 -22.07 2.21
CA SER A 559 -9.76 -21.06 2.57
C SER A 559 -9.61 -20.01 1.45
N ALA A 560 -9.58 -20.44 0.19
CA ALA A 560 -9.52 -19.53 -0.96
C ALA A 560 -10.73 -18.59 -1.02
N HIS A 561 -11.95 -19.09 -0.75
CA HIS A 561 -13.15 -18.26 -0.75
C HIS A 561 -13.11 -17.10 0.27
N ILE A 562 -12.45 -17.27 1.42
CA ILE A 562 -12.31 -16.20 2.42
C ILE A 562 -11.47 -15.04 1.87
N THR A 563 -10.44 -15.34 1.09
CA THR A 563 -9.54 -14.35 0.52
C THR A 563 -9.95 -13.83 -0.85
N GLU A 564 -10.93 -14.46 -1.51
CA GLU A 564 -11.37 -14.16 -2.88
C GLU A 564 -11.77 -12.69 -3.09
N HIS A 565 -12.34 -12.06 -2.06
CA HIS A 565 -12.72 -10.65 -2.15
C HIS A 565 -11.54 -9.70 -2.35
N TRP A 566 -10.31 -10.08 -1.94
CA TRP A 566 -9.09 -9.31 -2.19
C TRP A 566 -8.71 -9.38 -3.66
N PHE A 567 -8.73 -10.58 -4.23
CA PHE A 567 -8.44 -10.81 -5.64
C PHE A 567 -9.48 -10.16 -6.56
N ALA A 568 -10.76 -10.30 -6.22
CA ALA A 568 -11.84 -9.68 -6.98
C ALA A 568 -11.73 -8.14 -7.02
N LYS A 569 -11.37 -7.51 -5.90
CA LYS A 569 -11.11 -6.07 -5.86
C LYS A 569 -9.90 -5.69 -6.70
N HIS A 570 -8.85 -6.46 -6.62
CA HIS A 570 -7.64 -6.26 -7.42
C HIS A 570 -7.93 -6.38 -8.93
N ASP A 571 -8.71 -7.36 -9.36
CA ASP A 571 -9.11 -7.50 -10.76
C ASP A 571 -9.93 -6.31 -11.25
N LEU A 572 -10.79 -5.74 -10.41
CA LEU A 572 -11.49 -4.49 -10.72
C LEU A 572 -10.52 -3.30 -10.88
N VAL A 573 -9.49 -3.23 -10.04
CA VAL A 573 -8.44 -2.20 -10.17
C VAL A 573 -7.67 -2.38 -11.47
N LYS A 574 -7.24 -3.62 -11.79
CA LYS A 574 -6.56 -3.92 -13.07
C LYS A 574 -7.39 -3.43 -14.26
N ALA A 575 -8.68 -3.75 -14.30
CA ALA A 575 -9.56 -3.33 -15.38
C ALA A 575 -9.61 -1.80 -15.54
N ARG A 576 -9.73 -1.06 -14.43
CA ARG A 576 -9.73 0.42 -14.45
C ARG A 576 -8.38 1.01 -14.82
N VAL A 577 -7.29 0.40 -14.37
CA VAL A 577 -5.93 0.83 -14.74
C VAL A 577 -5.68 0.64 -16.22
N LEU A 578 -6.09 -0.49 -16.80
CA LEU A 578 -5.98 -0.74 -18.24
C LEU A 578 -6.84 0.24 -19.06
N GLN A 579 -8.04 0.58 -18.58
CA GLN A 579 -8.88 1.62 -19.18
C GLN A 579 -8.17 2.98 -19.15
N CYS A 580 -7.66 3.39 -17.98
CA CYS A 580 -6.93 4.65 -17.83
C CYS A 580 -5.67 4.69 -18.71
N PHE A 581 -4.95 3.58 -18.82
CA PHE A 581 -3.76 3.47 -19.67
C PHE A 581 -4.10 3.62 -21.16
N LEU A 582 -5.19 2.99 -21.64
CA LEU A 582 -5.65 3.19 -23.01
C LEU A 582 -6.06 4.64 -23.28
N ASP A 583 -6.75 5.26 -22.35
CA ASP A 583 -7.15 6.66 -22.47
C ASP A 583 -5.90 7.58 -22.52
N THR A 584 -4.87 7.24 -21.75
CA THR A 584 -3.58 7.94 -21.76
C THR A 584 -2.81 7.70 -23.06
N ALA A 585 -2.83 6.48 -23.59
CA ALA A 585 -2.17 6.15 -24.85
C ALA A 585 -2.84 6.79 -26.08
N LYS A 586 -4.14 7.14 -25.96
CA LYS A 586 -4.90 7.83 -27.01
C LYS A 586 -4.66 9.34 -27.01
N ALA A 587 -4.37 9.94 -25.84
CA ALA A 587 -4.12 11.37 -25.67
C ALA A 587 -2.74 11.76 -26.18
#